data_ec24a9ca0efe92ac1f266fcd45d76497
#
_entry.id   ec24a9ca0efe92ac1f266fcd45d76497
#
_cell.length_a   1.000
_cell.length_b   1.000
_cell.length_c   1.000
_cell.angle_alpha   90.00
_cell.angle_beta   90.00
_cell.angle_gamma   90.00
#
_symmetry.space_group_name_H-M   'P 1'
#
loop_
_entity.id
_entity.type
_entity.pdbx_description
1 polymer ?
#
loop_
_entity_poly.entity_id
_entity_poly.type
_entity_poly.pdbx_seq_one_letter_code
_entity_poly.pdbx_strand_id
1 'polypeptide(L)'
;LFPFCSPHLTIKKWPYYNNLIKNISDKFGHEYKVVTAPGPSEIDDAKDINALALLDNGRALDISQLTSLIKNSSFVVANDTGPAHIAAHVGAKGLTLFGKHTTAYKVSIERENFKAIQVTDLNNLKAEKVFERLTNFLS
;
A
#
# COMPACT_ATOMS: atom_id res chain seq x y z
N LEU A 1 -0.14 -0.47 4.75
CA LEU A 1 -0.72 0.17 3.56
C LEU A 1 -0.05 1.52 3.28
N PHE A 2 0.15 1.83 2.02
CA PHE A 2 0.69 3.12 1.58
C PHE A 2 -0.27 3.76 0.56
N PRO A 3 -1.34 4.41 1.07
CA PRO A 3 -2.43 4.92 0.23
C PRO A 3 -2.19 6.32 -0.34
N PHE A 4 -1.02 6.89 -0.11
CA PHE A 4 -0.76 8.29 -0.44
C PHE A 4 -0.06 8.43 -1.80
N CYS A 5 -0.16 9.60 -2.39
CA CYS A 5 0.55 9.96 -3.61
C CYS A 5 0.76 11.47 -3.65
N SER A 6 1.60 11.93 -4.57
CA SER A 6 1.81 13.34 -4.78
C SER A 6 0.49 14.05 -5.13
N PRO A 7 0.19 15.24 -4.57
CA PRO A 7 -1.11 15.91 -4.79
C PRO A 7 -1.46 16.15 -6.27
N HIS A 8 -0.46 16.35 -7.12
CA HIS A 8 -0.68 16.57 -8.57
C HIS A 8 -0.69 15.27 -9.37
N LEU A 9 -0.61 14.12 -8.69
CA LEU A 9 -0.67 12.81 -9.33
C LEU A 9 -1.82 11.97 -8.75
N THR A 10 -2.98 12.59 -8.59
CA THR A 10 -4.17 11.93 -8.02
C THR A 10 -4.61 10.72 -8.84
N ILE A 11 -4.23 10.63 -10.10
CA ILE A 11 -4.46 9.47 -10.96
C ILE A 11 -3.81 8.20 -10.39
N LYS A 12 -2.80 8.33 -9.54
CA LYS A 12 -2.14 7.20 -8.86
C LYS A 12 -2.87 6.77 -7.59
N LYS A 13 -3.91 7.49 -7.17
CA LYS A 13 -4.60 7.25 -5.91
C LYS A 13 -5.72 6.23 -6.09
N TRP A 14 -5.66 5.14 -5.34
CA TRP A 14 -6.75 4.17 -5.27
C TRP A 14 -7.69 4.58 -4.13
N PRO A 15 -8.99 4.75 -4.39
CA PRO A 15 -9.90 5.31 -3.39
C PRO A 15 -10.47 4.31 -2.38
N TYR A 16 -10.16 3.01 -2.51
CA TYR A 16 -10.85 1.98 -1.75
C TYR A 16 -10.02 1.34 -0.64
N TYR A 17 -9.03 2.03 -0.10
CA TYR A 17 -8.22 1.48 1.00
C TYR A 17 -9.05 1.19 2.25
N ASN A 18 -9.99 2.07 2.61
CA ASN A 18 -10.83 1.82 3.77
C ASN A 18 -11.74 0.61 3.56
N ASN A 19 -12.21 0.38 2.34
CA ASN A 19 -12.98 -0.80 2.00
C ASN A 19 -12.12 -2.08 2.14
N LEU A 20 -10.86 -2.02 1.70
CA LEU A 20 -9.92 -3.12 1.87
C LEU A 20 -9.67 -3.41 3.35
N ILE A 21 -9.46 -2.37 4.15
CA ILE A 21 -9.26 -2.50 5.60
C ILE A 21 -10.46 -3.20 6.24
N LYS A 22 -11.68 -2.82 5.86
CA LYS A 22 -12.88 -3.48 6.35
C LYS A 22 -12.90 -4.96 5.97
N ASN A 23 -12.56 -5.29 4.73
CA ASN A 23 -12.51 -6.68 4.28
C ASN A 23 -11.50 -7.51 5.09
N ILE A 24 -10.34 -6.94 5.39
CA ILE A 24 -9.32 -7.58 6.21
C ILE A 24 -9.84 -7.82 7.62
N SER A 25 -10.45 -6.80 8.22
CA SER A 25 -11.01 -6.89 9.57
C SER A 25 -12.12 -7.94 9.66
N ASP A 26 -13.00 -7.98 8.66
CA ASP A 26 -14.13 -8.92 8.64
C ASP A 26 -13.65 -10.37 8.52
N LYS A 27 -12.58 -10.62 7.77
CA LYS A 27 -12.08 -11.99 7.58
C LYS A 27 -11.12 -12.43 8.67
N PHE A 28 -10.18 -11.57 9.05
CA PHE A 28 -9.07 -11.94 9.91
C PHE A 28 -9.21 -11.44 11.35
N GLY A 29 -10.17 -10.54 11.61
CA GLY A 29 -10.34 -9.96 12.94
C GLY A 29 -9.08 -9.25 13.43
N HIS A 30 -8.55 -9.68 14.56
CA HIS A 30 -7.34 -9.11 15.16
C HIS A 30 -6.05 -9.82 14.78
N GLU A 31 -6.12 -10.79 13.87
CA GLU A 31 -4.95 -11.57 13.45
C GLU A 31 -3.91 -10.69 12.76
N TYR A 32 -4.35 -9.67 12.02
CA TYR A 32 -3.47 -8.70 11.37
C TYR A 32 -3.76 -7.30 11.85
N LYS A 33 -2.71 -6.58 12.17
CA LYS A 33 -2.79 -5.16 12.48
C LYS A 33 -2.50 -4.36 11.22
N VAL A 34 -3.46 -3.53 10.81
CA VAL A 34 -3.31 -2.70 9.61
C VAL A 34 -2.73 -1.35 10.02
N VAL A 35 -1.60 -1.02 9.42
CA VAL A 35 -0.88 0.23 9.72
C VAL A 35 -0.56 0.98 8.44
N THR A 36 -0.30 2.27 8.57
CA THR A 36 0.23 3.11 7.50
C THR A 36 1.36 3.95 8.06
N ALA A 37 2.26 4.41 7.21
CA ALA A 37 3.36 5.28 7.61
C ALA A 37 3.39 6.48 6.65
N PRO A 38 2.70 7.57 7.01
CA PRO A 38 2.63 8.75 6.13
C PRO A 38 3.96 9.49 6.08
N GLY A 39 4.28 10.05 4.91
CA GLY A 39 5.38 11.00 4.78
C GLY A 39 5.04 12.34 5.43
N PRO A 40 6.00 13.29 5.48
CA PRO A 40 5.81 14.56 6.19
C PRO A 40 4.61 15.38 5.71
N SER A 41 4.31 15.33 4.42
CA SER A 41 3.18 16.05 3.83
C SER A 41 1.86 15.28 3.86
N GLU A 42 1.86 14.05 4.38
CA GLU A 42 0.74 13.12 4.31
C GLU A 42 0.11 12.82 5.68
N ILE A 43 0.65 13.41 6.75
CA ILE A 43 0.21 13.11 8.13
C ILE A 43 -1.26 13.47 8.31
N ASP A 44 -1.70 14.59 7.75
CA ASP A 44 -3.11 14.98 7.84
C ASP A 44 -4.01 14.06 7.01
N ASP A 45 -3.57 13.67 5.82
CA ASP A 45 -4.31 12.74 4.96
C ASP A 45 -4.49 11.36 5.61
N ALA A 46 -3.54 10.96 6.45
CA ALA A 46 -3.60 9.68 7.15
C ALA A 46 -4.80 9.60 8.11
N LYS A 47 -5.35 10.72 8.53
CA LYS A 47 -6.53 10.75 9.41
C LYS A 47 -7.77 10.18 8.73
N ASP A 48 -7.81 10.20 7.40
CA ASP A 48 -8.94 9.68 6.62
C ASP A 48 -8.81 8.18 6.33
N ILE A 49 -7.70 7.57 6.73
CA ILE A 49 -7.43 6.14 6.54
C ILE A 49 -7.68 5.42 7.86
N ASN A 50 -8.47 4.34 7.83
CA ASN A 50 -8.87 3.57 9.01
C ASN A 50 -7.79 2.61 9.49
N ALA A 51 -6.53 3.02 9.39
CA ALA A 51 -5.37 2.26 9.84
C ALA A 51 -4.59 3.09 10.86
N LEU A 52 -3.83 2.41 11.73
CA LEU A 52 -2.97 3.10 12.67
C LEU A 52 -1.82 3.79 11.91
N ALA A 53 -1.70 5.09 12.06
CA ALA A 53 -0.58 5.83 11.49
C ALA A 53 0.63 5.71 12.43
N LEU A 54 1.74 5.20 11.88
CA LEU A 54 2.99 5.06 12.63
C LEU A 54 3.86 6.29 12.40
N LEU A 55 4.20 6.94 13.51
CA LEU A 55 5.01 8.15 13.52
C LEU A 55 6.09 8.00 14.59
N ASP A 56 7.18 8.74 14.44
CA ASP A 56 8.24 8.83 15.44
C ASP A 56 8.13 10.20 16.12
N ASN A 57 7.62 10.21 17.35
CA ASN A 57 7.38 11.44 18.11
C ASN A 57 6.58 12.49 17.33
N GLY A 58 5.53 12.04 16.62
CA GLY A 58 4.68 12.91 15.82
C GLY A 58 5.25 13.27 14.46
N ARG A 59 6.40 12.75 14.09
CA ARG A 59 7.05 13.00 12.80
C ARG A 59 7.00 11.77 11.92
N ALA A 60 7.07 11.98 10.60
CA ALA A 60 7.18 10.88 9.64
C ALA A 60 8.41 10.02 9.96
N LEU A 61 8.28 8.71 9.72
CA LEU A 61 9.41 7.79 9.84
C LEU A 61 10.51 8.20 8.84
N ASP A 62 11.76 8.05 9.25
CA ASP A 62 12.88 8.21 8.31
C ASP A 62 12.99 6.99 7.39
N ILE A 63 13.89 7.04 6.41
CA ILE A 63 14.01 5.97 5.41
C ILE A 63 14.42 4.64 6.04
N SER A 64 15.26 4.65 7.07
CA SER A 64 15.66 3.44 7.79
C SER A 64 14.50 2.82 8.55
N GLN A 65 13.73 3.63 9.25
CA GLN A 65 12.55 3.18 10.00
C GLN A 65 11.50 2.63 9.06
N LEU A 66 11.24 3.33 7.95
CA LEU A 66 10.28 2.91 6.93
C LEU A 66 10.69 1.58 6.30
N THR A 67 11.95 1.43 5.95
CA THR A 67 12.48 0.20 5.37
C THR A 67 12.34 -0.99 6.33
N SER A 68 12.66 -0.77 7.60
CA SER A 68 12.51 -1.78 8.65
C SER A 68 11.05 -2.20 8.83
N LEU A 69 10.13 -1.24 8.86
CA LEU A 69 8.70 -1.52 8.95
C LEU A 69 8.23 -2.39 7.78
N ILE A 70 8.59 -2.01 6.57
CA ILE A 70 8.20 -2.73 5.35
C ILE A 70 8.78 -4.14 5.36
N LYS A 71 10.04 -4.27 5.70
CA LYS A 71 10.74 -5.57 5.74
C LYS A 71 10.10 -6.54 6.73
N ASN A 72 9.57 -6.02 7.84
CA ASN A 72 8.95 -6.83 8.90
C ASN A 72 7.44 -6.97 8.77
N SER A 73 6.85 -6.41 7.72
CA SER A 73 5.41 -6.51 7.48
C SER A 73 5.06 -7.88 6.89
N SER A 74 3.87 -8.39 7.24
CA SER A 74 3.34 -9.62 6.64
C SER A 74 2.95 -9.43 5.19
N PHE A 75 2.45 -8.24 4.85
CA PHE A 75 2.03 -7.90 3.49
C PHE A 75 1.98 -6.39 3.30
N VAL A 76 2.29 -5.93 2.10
CA VAL A 76 2.27 -4.51 1.74
C VAL A 76 1.32 -4.28 0.57
N VAL A 77 0.44 -3.29 0.69
CA VAL A 77 -0.35 -2.80 -0.45
C VAL A 77 -0.05 -1.32 -0.60
N ALA A 78 0.35 -0.92 -1.77
CA ALA A 78 0.81 0.45 -2.02
C ALA A 78 0.36 0.96 -3.37
N ASN A 79 0.15 2.27 -3.45
CA ASN A 79 0.12 2.97 -4.73
C ASN A 79 1.52 2.96 -5.35
N ASP A 80 1.64 3.39 -6.60
CA ASP A 80 2.92 3.52 -7.28
C ASP A 80 3.71 4.71 -6.70
N THR A 81 4.47 4.44 -5.63
CA THR A 81 5.19 5.44 -4.85
C THR A 81 6.51 4.87 -4.33
N GLY A 82 7.31 5.70 -3.65
CA GLY A 82 8.58 5.29 -3.05
C GLY A 82 8.47 4.06 -2.16
N PRO A 83 7.51 3.97 -1.22
CA PRO A 83 7.35 2.77 -0.39
C PRO A 83 7.14 1.48 -1.17
N ALA A 84 6.45 1.54 -2.31
CA ALA A 84 6.28 0.36 -3.18
C ALA A 84 7.63 -0.13 -3.71
N HIS A 85 8.50 0.79 -4.13
CA HIS A 85 9.84 0.43 -4.60
C HIS A 85 10.70 -0.15 -3.48
N ILE A 86 10.61 0.40 -2.28
CA ILE A 86 11.31 -0.15 -1.12
C ILE A 86 10.84 -1.59 -0.87
N ALA A 87 9.52 -1.83 -0.86
CA ALA A 87 8.95 -3.15 -0.63
C ALA A 87 9.47 -4.17 -1.65
N ALA A 88 9.50 -3.78 -2.91
CA ALA A 88 10.01 -4.65 -3.98
C ALA A 88 11.48 -4.99 -3.75
N HIS A 89 12.31 -4.01 -3.41
CA HIS A 89 13.74 -4.21 -3.23
C HIS A 89 14.11 -5.03 -2.00
N VAL A 90 13.35 -4.94 -0.90
CA VAL A 90 13.63 -5.71 0.31
C VAL A 90 12.99 -7.09 0.31
N GLY A 91 12.31 -7.47 -0.77
CA GLY A 91 11.69 -8.79 -0.89
C GLY A 91 10.42 -8.96 -0.08
N ALA A 92 9.73 -7.88 0.26
CA ALA A 92 8.46 -7.93 0.97
C ALA A 92 7.38 -8.58 0.11
N LYS A 93 6.44 -9.25 0.74
CA LYS A 93 5.24 -9.74 0.06
C LYS A 93 4.28 -8.57 -0.12
N GLY A 94 3.75 -8.40 -1.31
CA GLY A 94 2.83 -7.30 -1.49
C GLY A 94 2.32 -7.10 -2.90
N LEU A 95 1.51 -6.06 -3.00
CA LEU A 95 0.89 -5.62 -4.25
C LEU A 95 1.08 -4.12 -4.41
N THR A 96 1.39 -3.70 -5.62
CA THR A 96 1.32 -2.28 -5.99
C THR A 96 0.24 -2.09 -7.05
N LEU A 97 -0.46 -0.97 -6.97
CA LEU A 97 -1.63 -0.71 -7.79
C LEU A 97 -1.31 0.35 -8.83
N PHE A 98 -1.45 -0.03 -10.09
CA PHE A 98 -1.19 0.86 -11.22
C PHE A 98 -2.47 1.19 -11.97
N GLY A 99 -2.69 2.48 -12.24
CA GLY A 99 -3.66 2.95 -13.22
C GLY A 99 -3.01 3.13 -14.59
N LYS A 100 -3.63 3.93 -15.43
CA LYS A 100 -3.14 4.19 -16.79
C LYS A 100 -1.88 5.06 -16.84
N HIS A 101 -1.47 5.66 -15.72
CA HIS A 101 -0.35 6.60 -15.67
C HIS A 101 0.98 5.99 -16.07
N THR A 102 1.10 4.67 -15.96
CA THR A 102 2.33 3.98 -16.37
C THR A 102 2.09 2.49 -16.59
N THR A 103 2.73 1.95 -17.61
CA THR A 103 2.81 0.51 -17.84
C THR A 103 4.26 0.04 -17.78
N ALA A 104 5.21 0.93 -18.01
CA ALA A 104 6.63 0.58 -18.05
C ALA A 104 7.21 0.23 -16.68
N TYR A 105 6.76 0.91 -15.63
CA TYR A 105 7.27 0.69 -14.27
C TYR A 105 6.81 -0.61 -13.65
N LYS A 106 5.72 -1.18 -14.12
CA LYS A 106 5.20 -2.46 -13.65
C LYS A 106 6.27 -3.54 -13.72
N VAL A 107 6.95 -3.64 -14.86
CA VAL A 107 7.96 -4.68 -15.10
C VAL A 107 9.18 -4.50 -14.19
N SER A 108 9.59 -3.26 -13.95
CA SER A 108 10.76 -2.98 -13.13
C SER A 108 10.51 -3.15 -11.62
N ILE A 109 9.26 -3.07 -11.18
CA ILE A 109 8.92 -3.19 -9.76
C ILE A 109 8.56 -4.62 -9.36
N GLU A 110 8.07 -5.45 -10.29
CA GLU A 110 7.65 -6.81 -9.96
C GLU A 110 8.84 -7.68 -9.54
N ARG A 111 8.64 -8.47 -8.49
CA ARG A 111 9.57 -9.45 -7.94
C ARG A 111 8.80 -10.72 -7.62
N GLU A 112 9.50 -11.75 -7.16
CA GLU A 112 8.88 -13.03 -6.81
C GLU A 112 7.71 -12.87 -5.84
N ASN A 113 7.88 -12.06 -4.81
CA ASN A 113 6.89 -11.86 -3.76
C ASN A 113 6.12 -10.53 -3.85
N PHE A 114 6.49 -9.65 -4.78
CA PHE A 114 5.89 -8.34 -4.91
C PHE A 114 5.38 -8.15 -6.34
N LYS A 115 4.05 -8.07 -6.46
CA LYS A 115 3.37 -8.07 -7.76
C LYS A 115 2.60 -6.77 -7.99
N ALA A 116 2.24 -6.53 -9.23
CA ALA A 116 1.45 -5.37 -9.62
C ALA A 116 0.06 -5.78 -10.09
N ILE A 117 -0.92 -4.93 -9.78
CA ILE A 117 -2.24 -4.98 -10.41
C ILE A 117 -2.31 -3.78 -11.34
N GLN A 118 -2.49 -4.03 -12.62
CA GLN A 118 -2.59 -2.99 -13.65
C GLN A 118 -4.03 -2.87 -14.11
N VAL A 119 -4.59 -1.66 -14.03
CA VAL A 119 -5.92 -1.35 -14.53
C VAL A 119 -5.88 -0.03 -15.30
N THR A 120 -6.90 0.20 -16.12
CA THR A 120 -7.02 1.46 -16.86
C THR A 120 -7.38 2.62 -15.92
N ASP A 121 -8.25 2.36 -14.94
CA ASP A 121 -8.73 3.37 -14.00
C ASP A 121 -8.83 2.74 -12.61
N LEU A 122 -8.08 3.27 -11.66
CA LEU A 122 -8.06 2.80 -10.28
C LEU A 122 -9.43 2.93 -9.60
N ASN A 123 -10.27 3.88 -10.03
CA ASN A 123 -11.63 4.01 -9.51
C ASN A 123 -12.50 2.78 -9.83
N ASN A 124 -12.13 1.99 -10.82
CA ASN A 124 -12.84 0.77 -11.22
C ASN A 124 -12.23 -0.49 -10.63
N LEU A 125 -11.12 -0.40 -9.92
CA LEU A 125 -10.50 -1.53 -9.22
C LEU A 125 -11.16 -1.68 -7.85
N LYS A 126 -12.04 -2.68 -7.70
CA LYS A 126 -12.78 -2.89 -6.46
C LYS A 126 -11.88 -3.46 -5.36
N ALA A 127 -12.22 -3.14 -4.11
CA ALA A 127 -11.49 -3.62 -2.94
C ALA A 127 -11.50 -5.15 -2.87
N GLU A 128 -12.58 -5.79 -3.25
CA GLU A 128 -12.72 -7.26 -3.27
C GLU A 128 -11.67 -7.92 -4.16
N LYS A 129 -11.35 -7.30 -5.29
CA LYS A 129 -10.34 -7.84 -6.21
C LYS A 129 -8.93 -7.78 -5.61
N VAL A 130 -8.60 -6.67 -4.97
CA VAL A 130 -7.31 -6.52 -4.26
C VAL A 130 -7.26 -7.47 -3.08
N PHE A 131 -8.36 -7.58 -2.32
CA PHE A 131 -8.46 -8.47 -1.18
C PHE A 131 -8.28 -9.95 -1.58
N GLU A 132 -8.89 -10.37 -2.68
CA GLU A 132 -8.71 -11.72 -3.22
C GLU A 132 -7.24 -12.02 -3.50
N ARG A 133 -6.55 -11.10 -4.16
CA ARG A 133 -5.12 -11.25 -4.46
C ARG A 133 -4.28 -11.29 -3.20
N LEU A 134 -4.60 -10.45 -2.23
CA LEU A 134 -3.93 -10.40 -0.93
C LEU A 134 -4.11 -11.72 -0.17
N THR A 135 -5.32 -12.25 -0.12
CA THR A 135 -5.59 -13.51 0.61
C THR A 135 -4.87 -14.70 -0.02
N ASN A 136 -4.73 -14.73 -1.33
CA ASN A 136 -4.00 -15.79 -2.01
C ASN A 136 -2.51 -15.81 -1.60
N PHE A 137 -1.93 -14.66 -1.30
CA PHE A 137 -0.56 -14.57 -0.81
C PHE A 137 -0.42 -14.99 0.65
N LEU A 138 -1.44 -14.72 1.46
CA LEU A 138 -1.39 -15.02 2.90
C LEU A 138 -1.77 -16.46 3.24
N SER A 139 -2.36 -17.17 2.31
CA SER A 139 -2.78 -18.57 2.54
C SER A 139 -1.66 -19.58 2.35
#